data_f7068752b3754a4e0c02cc16f902f48d
#
_entry.id   f7068752b3754a4e0c02cc16f902f48d
#
_cell.length_a   1.000
_cell.length_b   1.000
_cell.length_c   1.000
_cell.angle_alpha   90.00
_cell.angle_beta   90.00
_cell.angle_gamma   90.00
#
_symmetry.space_group_name_H-M   'P 1'
#
loop_
_entity.id
_entity.type
_entity.pdbx_description
1 polymer ?
#
loop_
_entity_poly.entity_id
_entity_poly.type
_entity_poly.pdbx_seq_one_letter_code
_entity_poly.pdbx_strand_id
1 'polypeptide(L)'
;MTDFPISEIRSRFPALERRVNGNQAIFFDGPGGSQSPQSVGDAVKHYLLHQNANVGMSFATSKETDDLIDETMRACADLLGCEDYREIVFGQN
;
A
#
# COMPACT_ATOMS: atom_id res chain seq x y z
N MET A 1 -0.09 4.63 -29.36
CA MET A 1 -0.40 4.03 -28.04
C MET A 1 0.94 3.72 -27.38
N THR A 2 1.19 4.29 -26.22
CA THR A 2 2.37 3.93 -25.43
C THR A 2 2.17 2.52 -24.86
N ASP A 3 3.17 1.67 -25.04
CA ASP A 3 3.12 0.33 -24.44
C ASP A 3 3.03 0.43 -22.92
N PHE A 4 2.20 -0.40 -22.33
CA PHE A 4 2.05 -0.48 -20.89
C PHE A 4 3.37 -0.95 -20.26
N PRO A 5 3.96 -0.21 -19.29
CA PRO A 5 5.31 -0.47 -18.78
C PRO A 5 5.35 -1.69 -17.83
N ILE A 6 4.96 -2.84 -18.34
CA ILE A 6 4.78 -4.06 -17.51
C ILE A 6 6.07 -4.49 -16.80
N SER A 7 7.21 -4.42 -17.46
CA SER A 7 8.49 -4.83 -16.88
C SER A 7 8.89 -3.93 -15.71
N GLU A 8 8.69 -2.62 -15.83
CA GLU A 8 8.94 -1.66 -14.77
C GLU A 8 8.00 -1.90 -13.57
N ILE A 9 6.71 -2.11 -13.85
CA ILE A 9 5.74 -2.40 -12.78
C ILE A 9 6.10 -3.70 -12.07
N ARG A 10 6.40 -4.77 -12.80
CA ARG A 10 6.77 -6.07 -12.22
C ARG A 10 8.03 -5.98 -11.36
N SER A 11 9.01 -5.18 -11.72
CA SER A 11 10.25 -5.01 -10.95
C SER A 11 10.03 -4.41 -9.55
N ARG A 12 8.88 -3.80 -9.30
CA ARG A 12 8.50 -3.25 -7.99
C ARG A 12 8.02 -4.31 -6.99
N PHE A 13 7.81 -5.56 -7.45
CA PHE A 13 7.28 -6.68 -6.66
C PHE A 13 8.35 -7.75 -6.44
N PRO A 14 9.06 -7.74 -5.31
CA PRO A 14 10.19 -8.66 -5.07
C PRO A 14 9.81 -10.15 -5.14
N ALA A 15 8.59 -10.50 -4.74
CA ALA A 15 8.12 -11.88 -4.78
C ALA A 15 8.09 -12.48 -6.20
N LEU A 16 8.01 -11.65 -7.25
CA LEU A 16 8.02 -12.12 -8.64
C LEU A 16 9.39 -12.67 -9.08
N GLU A 17 10.45 -12.42 -8.30
CA GLU A 17 11.79 -13.01 -8.54
C GLU A 17 11.92 -14.42 -7.94
N ARG A 18 10.94 -14.85 -7.15
CA ARG A 18 10.96 -16.16 -6.51
C ARG A 18 11.04 -17.29 -7.53
N ARG A 19 11.82 -18.31 -7.21
CA ARG A 19 11.91 -19.54 -8.01
C ARG A 19 11.32 -20.72 -7.23
N VAL A 20 10.60 -21.57 -7.95
CA VAL A 20 10.05 -22.83 -7.44
C VAL A 20 10.51 -23.95 -8.37
N ASN A 21 11.22 -24.93 -7.83
CA ASN A 21 11.81 -26.04 -8.61
C ASN A 21 12.64 -25.56 -9.81
N GLY A 22 13.41 -24.48 -9.63
CA GLY A 22 14.27 -23.90 -10.67
C GLY A 22 13.56 -22.98 -11.69
N ASN A 23 12.25 -22.93 -11.69
CA ASN A 23 11.44 -22.07 -12.56
C ASN A 23 10.98 -20.81 -11.84
N GLN A 24 10.76 -19.73 -12.58
CA GLN A 24 10.17 -18.53 -12.03
C GLN A 24 8.76 -18.83 -11.52
N ALA A 25 8.44 -18.35 -10.30
CA ALA A 25 7.14 -18.55 -9.70
C ALA A 25 6.04 -17.83 -10.51
N ILE A 26 4.90 -18.49 -10.65
CA ILE A 26 3.70 -17.95 -11.28
C ILE A 26 2.60 -17.91 -10.21
N PHE A 27 2.06 -16.71 -9.95
CA PHE A 27 1.05 -16.50 -8.92
C PHE A 27 -0.33 -16.34 -9.57
N PHE A 28 -1.19 -17.35 -9.41
CA PHE A 28 -2.60 -17.33 -9.81
C PHE A 28 -3.53 -17.53 -8.61
N ASP A 29 -3.05 -17.26 -7.43
CA ASP A 29 -3.69 -17.51 -6.14
C ASP A 29 -4.06 -16.21 -5.40
N GLY A 30 -4.40 -15.16 -6.12
CA GLY A 30 -4.79 -13.87 -5.56
C GLY A 30 -5.79 -13.91 -4.41
N PRO A 31 -6.81 -14.80 -4.42
CA PRO A 31 -7.71 -14.98 -3.26
C PRO A 31 -7.01 -15.45 -1.98
N GLY A 32 -5.88 -16.13 -2.10
CA GLY A 32 -5.03 -16.55 -0.97
C GLY A 32 -4.07 -15.48 -0.47
N GLY A 33 -3.90 -14.42 -1.26
CA GLY A 33 -3.03 -13.30 -0.96
C GLY A 33 -2.36 -12.73 -2.21
N SER A 34 -2.53 -11.45 -2.44
CA SER A 34 -1.86 -10.73 -3.53
C SER A 34 -0.42 -10.38 -3.16
N GLN A 35 0.46 -10.37 -4.15
CA GLN A 35 1.82 -9.91 -3.95
C GLN A 35 1.85 -8.39 -3.73
N SER A 36 2.77 -7.91 -2.89
CA SER A 36 2.87 -6.50 -2.53
C SER A 36 4.12 -5.86 -3.14
N PRO A 37 4.04 -4.59 -3.58
CA PRO A 37 5.22 -3.87 -4.00
C PRO A 37 6.14 -3.55 -2.81
N GLN A 38 7.43 -3.41 -3.08
CA GLN A 38 8.45 -3.07 -2.07
C GLN A 38 8.08 -1.82 -1.28
N SER A 39 7.56 -0.79 -1.95
CA SER A 39 7.18 0.49 -1.33
C SER A 39 6.13 0.35 -0.22
N VAL A 40 5.21 -0.62 -0.33
CA VAL A 40 4.22 -0.88 0.74
C VAL A 40 4.90 -1.46 1.97
N GLY A 41 5.80 -2.44 1.79
CA GLY A 41 6.57 -3.00 2.90
C GLY A 41 7.43 -1.95 3.62
N ASP A 42 8.10 -1.09 2.84
CA ASP A 42 8.94 -0.02 3.37
C ASP A 42 8.12 1.02 4.15
N ALA A 43 6.94 1.40 3.65
CA ALA A 43 6.04 2.34 4.32
C ALA A 43 5.53 1.79 5.66
N VAL A 44 5.10 0.52 5.70
CA VAL A 44 4.66 -0.14 6.93
C VAL A 44 5.80 -0.22 7.94
N LYS A 45 6.97 -0.63 7.49
CA LYS A 45 8.18 -0.69 8.34
C LYS A 45 8.52 0.69 8.92
N HIS A 46 8.53 1.73 8.10
CA HIS A 46 8.82 3.09 8.54
C HIS A 46 7.82 3.56 9.60
N TYR A 47 6.52 3.38 9.35
CA TYR A 47 5.48 3.76 10.29
C TYR A 47 5.64 3.05 11.65
N LEU A 48 5.81 1.73 11.64
CA LEU A 48 5.93 0.96 12.88
C LEU A 48 7.16 1.34 13.71
N LEU A 49 8.26 1.70 13.06
CA LEU A 49 9.51 2.02 13.76
C LEU A 49 9.61 3.48 14.21
N HIS A 50 8.88 4.40 13.58
CA HIS A 50 9.10 5.84 13.79
C HIS A 50 7.86 6.65 14.15
N GLN A 51 6.65 6.18 13.79
CA GLN A 51 5.43 6.98 13.88
C GLN A 51 4.27 6.29 14.58
N ASN A 52 4.44 5.03 15.00
CA ASN A 52 3.36 4.20 15.52
C ASN A 52 2.69 4.83 16.77
N ALA A 53 1.46 5.30 16.60
CA ALA A 53 0.70 5.94 17.65
C ALA A 53 -0.81 5.84 17.42
N ASN A 54 -1.60 6.00 18.50
CA ASN A 54 -3.04 6.21 18.38
C ASN A 54 -3.35 7.58 17.79
N VAL A 55 -4.48 7.68 17.11
CA VAL A 55 -5.00 8.92 16.50
C VAL A 55 -5.66 9.84 17.53
N GLY A 56 -5.83 11.12 17.16
CA GLY A 56 -6.65 12.07 17.91
C GLY A 56 -6.00 12.65 19.16
N MET A 57 -4.70 12.45 19.37
CA MET A 57 -3.98 12.96 20.53
C MET A 57 -3.12 14.18 20.18
N SER A 58 -2.59 14.88 21.17
CA SER A 58 -1.85 16.14 20.96
C SER A 58 -0.34 15.98 20.74
N PHE A 59 0.22 14.79 20.95
CA PHE A 59 1.65 14.55 20.77
C PHE A 59 2.04 14.28 19.32
N ALA A 60 3.31 14.47 18.98
CA ALA A 60 3.80 14.52 17.61
C ALA A 60 3.43 13.30 16.75
N THR A 61 3.73 12.09 17.21
CA THR A 61 3.46 10.87 16.42
C THR A 61 1.96 10.60 16.21
N SER A 62 1.10 11.07 17.13
CA SER A 62 -0.36 10.99 16.94
C SER A 62 -0.82 11.95 15.84
N LYS A 63 -0.29 13.17 15.81
CA LYS A 63 -0.61 14.13 14.73
C LYS A 63 -0.11 13.64 13.37
N GLU A 64 1.10 13.09 13.32
CA GLU A 64 1.64 12.47 12.10
C GLU A 64 0.77 11.32 11.61
N THR A 65 0.21 10.52 12.53
CA THR A 65 -0.74 9.45 12.20
C THR A 65 -2.07 10.00 11.68
N ASP A 66 -2.61 11.06 12.29
CA ASP A 66 -3.81 11.74 11.80
C ASP A 66 -3.60 12.28 10.38
N ASP A 67 -2.47 12.94 10.13
CA ASP A 67 -2.11 13.47 8.81
C ASP A 67 -1.98 12.35 7.77
N LEU A 68 -1.33 11.24 8.12
CA LEU A 68 -1.18 10.07 7.26
C LEU A 68 -2.53 9.45 6.88
N ILE A 69 -3.46 9.33 7.81
CA ILE A 69 -4.81 8.81 7.56
C ILE A 69 -5.57 9.76 6.64
N ASP A 70 -5.54 11.05 6.90
CA ASP A 70 -6.22 12.06 6.06
C ASP A 70 -5.68 12.04 4.62
N GLU A 71 -4.36 12.01 4.45
CA GLU A 71 -3.72 11.90 3.14
C GLU A 71 -4.09 10.59 2.42
N THR A 72 -4.15 9.49 3.14
CA THR A 72 -4.55 8.19 2.57
C THR A 72 -6.01 8.20 2.12
N MET A 73 -6.91 8.80 2.91
CA MET A 73 -8.32 8.95 2.51
C MET A 73 -8.46 9.80 1.25
N ARG A 74 -7.68 10.88 1.11
CA ARG A 74 -7.67 11.71 -0.10
C ARG A 74 -7.17 10.94 -1.31
N ALA A 75 -6.10 10.17 -1.17
CA ALA A 75 -5.57 9.32 -2.24
C ALA A 75 -6.58 8.26 -2.69
N CYS A 76 -7.29 7.63 -1.75
CA CYS A 76 -8.36 6.68 -2.05
C CYS A 76 -9.56 7.36 -2.74
N ALA A 77 -9.93 8.56 -2.32
CA ALA A 77 -10.99 9.34 -2.97
C ALA A 77 -10.64 9.66 -4.43
N ASP A 78 -9.40 10.08 -4.69
CA ASP A 78 -8.91 10.32 -6.05
C ASP A 78 -8.98 9.05 -6.91
N LEU A 79 -8.56 7.91 -6.37
CA LEU A 79 -8.61 6.62 -7.07
C LEU A 79 -10.03 6.20 -7.43
N LEU A 80 -10.99 6.43 -6.53
CA LEU A 80 -12.38 6.01 -6.69
C LEU A 80 -13.27 7.09 -7.35
N GLY A 81 -12.75 8.30 -7.59
CA GLY A 81 -13.47 9.40 -8.17
C GLY A 81 -14.51 10.01 -7.22
N CYS A 82 -14.28 9.97 -5.91
CA CYS A 82 -15.15 10.64 -4.92
C CYS A 82 -14.91 12.14 -4.92
N GLU A 83 -15.98 12.93 -4.82
CA GLU A 83 -15.89 14.40 -4.71
C GLU A 83 -15.41 14.83 -3.31
N ASP A 84 -15.80 14.08 -2.28
CA ASP A 84 -15.44 14.34 -0.89
C ASP A 84 -14.66 13.13 -0.31
N TYR A 85 -13.45 13.37 0.16
CA TYR A 85 -12.61 12.32 0.74
C TYR A 85 -13.21 11.70 2.02
N ARG A 86 -14.15 12.38 2.69
CA ARG A 86 -14.89 11.88 3.84
C ARG A 86 -15.88 10.75 3.49
N GLU A 87 -16.11 10.50 2.21
CA GLU A 87 -16.85 9.32 1.74
C GLU A 87 -16.03 8.03 1.87
N ILE A 88 -14.69 8.14 2.09
CA ILE A 88 -13.81 7.00 2.29
C ILE A 88 -13.87 6.54 3.74
N VAL A 89 -14.11 5.26 3.94
CA VAL A 89 -14.10 4.60 5.26
C VAL A 89 -13.25 3.35 5.18
N PHE A 90 -12.33 3.21 6.12
CA PHE A 90 -11.54 1.98 6.28
C PHE A 90 -12.28 0.99 7.17
N GLY A 91 -12.33 -0.27 6.76
CA GLY A 91 -12.91 -1.36 7.52
C GLY A 91 -11.91 -2.48 7.78
N GLN A 92 -12.35 -3.47 8.52
CA GLN A 92 -11.58 -4.70 8.69
C GLN A 92 -11.66 -5.56 7.43
N ASN A 93 -10.54 -6.21 7.13
CA ASN A 93 -10.45 -7.18 6.05
C ASN A 93 -10.87 -8.57 6.54
#